data_7fe02bc37fb3383711d74ccdb9f70c34
#
_entry.id   7fe02bc37fb3383711d74ccdb9f70c34
#
_cell.length_a   1.000
_cell.length_b   1.000
_cell.length_c   1.000
_cell.angle_alpha   90.00
_cell.angle_beta   90.00
_cell.angle_gamma   90.00
#
_symmetry.space_group_name_H-M   'P 1'
#
loop_
_entity.id
_entity.type
_entity.pdbx_description
1 polymer ?
#
loop_
_entity_poly.entity_id
_entity_poly.type
_entity_poly.pdbx_seq_one_letter_code
_entity_poly.pdbx_strand_id
1 'polypeptide(L)'
;MFIETETTPNPATLKFLPGQPVMTAGTRDFASPEEAEASPLAQALFDIGEVTGVFFGRDFVSVTAAPGAEWASLKPQVVSILLDHFVSQAPLFVGGDASGIAVPADDDVMEDDPADAEVVEQIKELIETRVRPAVAGDGGDIRYRGFREGVVYLSLQGACSGCPSSTATLKHGIEGLLKHYLPEVTEVRAA
;
A
#
# COMPACT_ATOMS: atom_id res chain seq x y z
N MET A 1 -12.93 -4.00 -21.70
CA MET A 1 -12.38 -3.92 -20.35
C MET A 1 -12.87 -2.63 -19.69
N PHE A 2 -13.25 -2.64 -18.44
CA PHE A 2 -13.74 -1.48 -17.70
C PHE A 2 -12.92 -1.31 -16.42
N ILE A 3 -12.49 -0.08 -16.12
CA ILE A 3 -11.77 0.23 -14.88
C ILE A 3 -12.72 0.95 -13.95
N GLU A 4 -13.06 0.30 -12.85
CA GLU A 4 -13.86 0.89 -11.79
C GLU A 4 -12.98 1.81 -10.93
N THR A 5 -13.56 2.85 -10.36
CA THR A 5 -12.84 3.81 -9.52
C THR A 5 -13.56 3.96 -8.21
N GLU A 6 -12.82 3.78 -7.12
CA GLU A 6 -13.30 3.95 -5.75
C GLU A 6 -12.57 5.11 -5.06
N THR A 7 -13.29 5.83 -4.22
CA THR A 7 -12.69 6.82 -3.32
C THR A 7 -12.02 6.12 -2.14
N THR A 8 -10.96 6.75 -1.63
CA THR A 8 -10.27 6.27 -0.42
C THR A 8 -10.45 7.27 0.73
N PRO A 9 -10.13 6.91 1.97
CA PRO A 9 -10.10 7.84 3.09
C PRO A 9 -9.13 9.02 2.89
N ASN A 10 -8.15 8.85 2.01
CA ASN A 10 -7.27 9.93 1.59
C ASN A 10 -7.85 10.63 0.36
N PRO A 11 -8.31 11.90 0.46
CA PRO A 11 -8.92 12.62 -0.64
C PRO A 11 -7.97 12.89 -1.81
N ALA A 12 -6.65 12.83 -1.57
CA ALA A 12 -5.64 12.95 -2.62
C ALA A 12 -5.41 11.63 -3.39
N THR A 13 -6.02 10.53 -2.97
CA THR A 13 -5.80 9.20 -3.57
C THR A 13 -7.10 8.60 -4.07
N LEU A 14 -7.09 8.10 -5.31
CA LEU A 14 -8.14 7.24 -5.86
C LEU A 14 -7.62 5.82 -6.10
N LYS A 15 -8.52 4.87 -5.90
CA LYS A 15 -8.30 3.45 -6.14
C LYS A 15 -8.94 3.04 -7.45
N PHE A 16 -8.20 2.37 -8.30
CA PHE A 16 -8.62 1.92 -9.63
C PHE A 16 -8.60 0.39 -9.66
N LEU A 17 -9.72 -0.20 -10.08
CA LEU A 17 -9.90 -1.65 -10.17
C LEU A 17 -10.01 -2.06 -11.64
N PRO A 18 -8.97 -2.70 -12.20
CA PRO A 18 -8.99 -3.15 -13.61
C PRO A 18 -9.84 -4.40 -13.84
N GLY A 19 -10.40 -5.00 -12.78
CA GLY A 19 -11.20 -6.22 -12.87
C GLY A 19 -10.39 -7.49 -13.11
N GLN A 20 -9.07 -7.41 -12.94
CA GLN A 20 -8.14 -8.53 -13.04
C GLN A 20 -6.98 -8.33 -12.03
N PRO A 21 -6.24 -9.39 -11.69
CA PRO A 21 -5.10 -9.28 -10.80
C PRO A 21 -4.06 -8.28 -11.35
N VAL A 22 -3.56 -7.42 -10.47
CA VAL A 22 -2.44 -6.48 -10.74
C VAL A 22 -1.13 -7.11 -10.29
N MET A 23 -1.09 -7.55 -9.02
CA MET A 23 0.07 -8.24 -8.46
C MET A 23 -0.26 -9.71 -8.20
N THR A 24 0.62 -10.63 -8.59
CA THR A 24 0.46 -12.06 -8.31
C THR A 24 0.75 -12.40 -6.86
N ALA A 25 1.64 -11.62 -6.22
CA ALA A 25 1.99 -11.74 -4.81
C ALA A 25 2.48 -10.40 -4.26
N GLY A 26 2.18 -10.14 -2.98
CA GLY A 26 2.61 -8.92 -2.30
C GLY A 26 1.94 -7.65 -2.81
N THR A 27 2.59 -6.54 -2.51
CA THR A 27 2.19 -5.18 -2.91
C THR A 27 3.45 -4.37 -3.22
N ARG A 28 3.32 -3.31 -4.01
CA ARG A 28 4.44 -2.42 -4.34
C ARG A 28 4.02 -0.96 -4.25
N ASP A 29 4.77 -0.20 -3.48
CA ASP A 29 4.63 1.24 -3.37
C ASP A 29 5.73 1.95 -4.16
N PHE A 30 5.38 3.04 -4.82
CA PHE A 30 6.28 3.91 -5.55
C PHE A 30 6.04 5.33 -5.06
N ALA A 31 6.96 5.82 -4.26
CA ALA A 31 6.87 7.16 -3.66
C ALA A 31 7.55 8.24 -4.53
N SER A 32 8.25 7.83 -5.57
CA SER A 32 8.96 8.75 -6.47
C SER A 32 9.06 8.21 -7.90
N PRO A 33 9.30 9.09 -8.90
CA PRO A 33 9.55 8.68 -10.28
C PRO A 33 10.75 7.74 -10.43
N GLU A 34 11.78 7.88 -9.59
CA GLU A 34 12.98 7.03 -9.61
C GLU A 34 12.63 5.59 -9.23
N GLU A 35 11.77 5.42 -8.22
CA GLU A 35 11.27 4.08 -7.87
C GLU A 35 10.38 3.48 -8.95
N ALA A 36 9.66 4.34 -9.69
CA ALA A 36 8.78 3.95 -10.77
C ALA A 36 9.53 3.38 -12.01
N GLU A 37 10.84 3.62 -12.15
CA GLU A 37 11.67 3.04 -13.22
C GLU A 37 11.61 1.49 -13.25
N ALA A 38 11.29 0.87 -12.11
CA ALA A 38 11.11 -0.57 -12.02
C ALA A 38 9.83 -1.07 -12.72
N SER A 39 8.88 -0.19 -13.04
CA SER A 39 7.59 -0.54 -13.63
C SER A 39 7.19 0.42 -14.74
N PRO A 40 7.05 -0.05 -15.99
CA PRO A 40 6.56 0.78 -17.09
C PRO A 40 5.21 1.43 -16.82
N LEU A 41 4.31 0.74 -16.11
CA LEU A 41 3.01 1.28 -15.73
C LEU A 41 3.16 2.41 -14.69
N ALA A 42 3.95 2.19 -13.65
CA ALA A 42 4.17 3.23 -12.62
C ALA A 42 4.83 4.46 -13.25
N GLN A 43 5.83 4.27 -14.11
CA GLN A 43 6.51 5.35 -14.82
C GLN A 43 5.55 6.16 -15.67
N ALA A 44 4.70 5.49 -16.48
CA ALA A 44 3.70 6.18 -17.30
C ALA A 44 2.70 7.00 -16.46
N LEU A 45 2.36 6.54 -15.26
CA LEU A 45 1.50 7.29 -14.34
C LEU A 45 2.20 8.52 -13.75
N PHE A 46 3.47 8.42 -13.38
CA PHE A 46 4.25 9.57 -12.92
C PHE A 46 4.52 10.58 -14.02
N ASP A 47 4.65 10.14 -15.29
CA ASP A 47 4.86 11.02 -16.46
C ASP A 47 3.69 11.99 -16.71
N ILE A 48 2.51 11.76 -16.11
CA ILE A 48 1.41 12.74 -16.11
C ILE A 48 1.84 14.06 -15.43
N GLY A 49 2.78 14.03 -14.48
CA GLY A 49 3.34 15.19 -13.80
C GLY A 49 2.51 15.67 -12.58
N GLU A 50 1.28 15.20 -12.43
CA GLU A 50 0.39 15.53 -11.31
C GLU A 50 0.21 14.33 -10.34
N VAL A 51 1.02 13.28 -10.49
CA VAL A 51 1.02 12.09 -9.64
C VAL A 51 2.24 12.13 -8.72
N THR A 52 2.02 11.91 -7.44
CA THR A 52 3.06 11.90 -6.40
C THR A 52 3.25 10.54 -5.75
N GLY A 53 2.38 9.59 -6.03
CA GLY A 53 2.50 8.24 -5.52
C GLY A 53 1.67 7.25 -6.32
N VAL A 54 2.19 6.05 -6.50
CA VAL A 54 1.52 4.93 -7.15
C VAL A 54 1.69 3.70 -6.27
N PHE A 55 0.60 2.98 -6.03
CA PHE A 55 0.63 1.78 -5.24
C PHE A 55 -0.07 0.64 -5.98
N PHE A 56 0.60 -0.49 -6.10
CA PHE A 56 0.04 -1.71 -6.67
C PHE A 56 -0.40 -2.66 -5.56
N GLY A 57 -1.70 -2.86 -5.48
CA GLY A 57 -2.32 -3.89 -4.67
C GLY A 57 -2.48 -5.20 -5.44
N ARG A 58 -3.16 -6.16 -4.85
CA ARG A 58 -3.40 -7.47 -5.45
C ARG A 58 -4.25 -7.39 -6.72
N ASP A 59 -5.31 -6.59 -6.68
CA ASP A 59 -6.34 -6.45 -7.71
C ASP A 59 -6.72 -5.00 -8.00
N PHE A 60 -5.90 -4.06 -7.52
CA PHE A 60 -6.13 -2.64 -7.68
C PHE A 60 -4.82 -1.85 -7.81
N VAL A 61 -4.96 -0.63 -8.33
CA VAL A 61 -3.92 0.38 -8.36
C VAL A 61 -4.43 1.62 -7.64
N SER A 62 -3.69 2.13 -6.65
CA SER A 62 -3.98 3.43 -6.05
C SER A 62 -3.04 4.48 -6.61
N VAL A 63 -3.60 5.63 -6.96
CA VAL A 63 -2.84 6.77 -7.48
C VAL A 63 -3.07 7.97 -6.57
N THR A 64 -1.99 8.57 -6.10
CA THR A 64 -2.00 9.76 -5.26
C THR A 64 -1.66 10.99 -6.10
N ALA A 65 -2.55 11.96 -6.09
CA ALA A 65 -2.40 13.21 -6.82
C ALA A 65 -1.57 14.24 -6.05
N ALA A 66 -0.87 15.10 -6.78
CA ALA A 66 -0.16 16.24 -6.21
C ALA A 66 -1.14 17.24 -5.57
N PRO A 67 -0.70 18.01 -4.56
CA PRO A 67 -1.51 19.08 -3.99
C PRO A 67 -1.96 20.08 -5.08
N GLY A 68 -3.26 20.30 -5.17
CA GLY A 68 -3.86 21.19 -6.17
C GLY A 68 -4.21 20.53 -7.51
N ALA A 69 -3.88 19.27 -7.73
CA ALA A 69 -4.33 18.53 -8.90
C ALA A 69 -5.84 18.24 -8.83
N GLU A 70 -6.50 18.35 -9.98
CA GLU A 70 -7.94 18.10 -10.08
C GLU A 70 -8.24 16.70 -10.63
N TRP A 71 -8.92 15.89 -9.86
CA TRP A 71 -9.30 14.53 -10.29
C TRP A 71 -10.20 14.52 -11.54
N ALA A 72 -10.93 15.60 -11.81
CA ALA A 72 -11.74 15.72 -13.02
C ALA A 72 -10.90 15.62 -14.30
N SER A 73 -9.67 16.16 -14.29
CA SER A 73 -8.74 16.09 -15.42
C SER A 73 -7.73 14.93 -15.32
N LEU A 74 -7.33 14.55 -14.11
CA LEU A 74 -6.34 13.51 -13.87
C LEU A 74 -6.92 12.09 -14.07
N LYS A 75 -8.12 11.83 -13.58
CA LYS A 75 -8.76 10.51 -13.64
C LYS A 75 -8.86 9.92 -15.05
N PRO A 76 -9.31 10.66 -16.09
CA PRO A 76 -9.35 10.13 -17.46
C PRO A 76 -7.98 9.72 -17.99
N GLN A 77 -6.93 10.45 -17.65
CA GLN A 77 -5.55 10.15 -18.05
C GLN A 77 -5.07 8.86 -17.40
N VAL A 78 -5.27 8.72 -16.09
CA VAL A 78 -4.95 7.50 -15.36
C VAL A 78 -5.69 6.29 -15.92
N VAL A 79 -6.99 6.42 -16.16
CA VAL A 79 -7.82 5.34 -16.74
C VAL A 79 -7.30 4.94 -18.12
N SER A 80 -6.92 5.90 -18.98
CA SER A 80 -6.38 5.62 -20.30
C SER A 80 -5.07 4.80 -20.22
N ILE A 81 -4.15 5.22 -19.36
CA ILE A 81 -2.86 4.52 -19.16
C ILE A 81 -3.09 3.10 -18.64
N LEU A 82 -3.96 2.94 -17.65
CA LEU A 82 -4.30 1.62 -17.11
C LEU A 82 -4.93 0.72 -18.18
N LEU A 83 -5.88 1.25 -18.97
CA LEU A 83 -6.50 0.51 -20.06
C LEU A 83 -5.49 0.06 -21.09
N ASP A 84 -4.62 0.94 -21.55
CA ASP A 84 -3.57 0.62 -22.52
C ASP A 84 -2.64 -0.47 -22.00
N HIS A 85 -2.23 -0.36 -20.75
CA HIS A 85 -1.34 -1.35 -20.12
C HIS A 85 -1.99 -2.74 -20.05
N PHE A 86 -3.20 -2.82 -19.48
CA PHE A 86 -3.87 -4.11 -19.27
C PHE A 86 -4.43 -4.73 -20.54
N VAL A 87 -4.84 -3.93 -21.52
CA VAL A 87 -5.29 -4.43 -22.84
C VAL A 87 -4.10 -4.95 -23.66
N SER A 88 -2.98 -4.26 -23.61
CA SER A 88 -1.75 -4.70 -24.30
C SER A 88 -1.06 -5.87 -23.62
N GLN A 89 -1.48 -6.24 -22.40
CA GLN A 89 -0.82 -7.25 -21.57
C GLN A 89 0.67 -6.97 -21.38
N ALA A 90 1.02 -5.69 -21.27
CA ALA A 90 2.38 -5.27 -21.04
C ALA A 90 2.89 -5.78 -19.67
N PRO A 91 4.19 -6.09 -19.54
CA PRO A 91 4.74 -6.53 -18.25
C PRO A 91 4.62 -5.42 -17.21
N LEU A 92 4.20 -5.79 -16.01
CA LEU A 92 4.04 -4.85 -14.90
C LEU A 92 5.40 -4.28 -14.44
N PHE A 93 6.46 -5.09 -14.55
CA PHE A 93 7.82 -4.73 -14.14
C PHE A 93 8.84 -4.94 -15.25
N VAL A 94 9.89 -4.13 -15.25
CA VAL A 94 11.03 -4.28 -16.14
C VAL A 94 11.75 -5.60 -15.81
N GLY A 95 11.90 -6.48 -16.81
CA GLY A 95 12.54 -7.78 -16.61
C GLY A 95 11.59 -8.97 -16.40
N GLY A 96 10.27 -8.75 -16.50
CA GLY A 96 9.24 -9.81 -16.43
C GLY A 96 8.68 -10.01 -15.03
N ASP A 97 8.00 -11.11 -14.85
CA ASP A 97 7.11 -11.47 -13.77
C ASP A 97 7.28 -10.78 -12.39
N ALA A 98 6.19 -10.28 -11.88
CA ALA A 98 6.08 -9.65 -10.55
C ALA A 98 6.53 -10.53 -9.37
N SER A 99 6.70 -11.83 -9.60
CA SER A 99 7.20 -12.78 -8.59
C SER A 99 8.71 -12.71 -8.35
N GLY A 100 9.45 -12.00 -9.21
CA GLY A 100 10.91 -11.93 -9.14
C GLY A 100 11.50 -10.62 -8.63
N ILE A 101 10.69 -9.57 -8.50
CA ILE A 101 11.17 -8.35 -7.86
C ILE A 101 11.04 -8.57 -6.36
N ALA A 102 12.16 -8.95 -5.76
CA ALA A 102 12.31 -8.84 -4.33
C ALA A 102 11.78 -7.45 -3.94
N VAL A 103 10.68 -7.42 -3.18
CA VAL A 103 10.38 -6.25 -2.38
C VAL A 103 11.73 -5.86 -1.79
N PRO A 104 12.23 -4.61 -1.91
CA PRO A 104 13.46 -4.24 -1.26
C PRO A 104 13.40 -4.87 0.12
N ALA A 105 14.38 -5.72 0.45
CA ALA A 105 14.45 -6.28 1.78
C ALA A 105 14.33 -5.05 2.66
N ASP A 106 13.26 -5.02 3.47
CA ASP A 106 13.07 -3.92 4.39
C ASP A 106 14.26 -3.96 5.34
N ASP A 107 15.33 -3.23 5.02
CA ASP A 107 16.52 -3.11 5.84
C ASP A 107 16.20 -2.51 7.23
N ASP A 108 14.97 -2.04 7.41
CA ASP A 108 14.44 -1.47 8.65
C ASP A 108 13.51 -2.41 9.44
N VAL A 109 13.56 -3.72 9.22
CA VAL A 109 12.89 -4.66 10.14
C VAL A 109 13.70 -4.69 11.43
N MET A 110 13.10 -4.20 12.50
CA MET A 110 13.69 -4.29 13.83
C MET A 110 13.80 -5.77 14.24
N GLU A 111 14.93 -6.18 14.82
CA GLU A 111 15.04 -7.51 15.40
C GLU A 111 14.08 -7.62 16.60
N ASP A 112 13.15 -8.55 16.49
CA ASP A 112 12.23 -8.89 17.59
C ASP A 112 12.98 -9.65 18.67
N ASP A 113 12.61 -9.45 19.94
CA ASP A 113 13.17 -10.23 21.03
C ASP A 113 12.69 -11.71 20.90
N PRO A 114 13.59 -12.69 20.92
CA PRO A 114 13.19 -14.11 20.91
C PRO A 114 12.22 -14.50 22.03
N ALA A 115 12.24 -13.78 23.16
CA ALA A 115 11.29 -13.98 24.25
C ALA A 115 9.85 -13.62 23.87
N ASP A 116 9.67 -12.70 22.91
CA ASP A 116 8.38 -12.23 22.44
C ASP A 116 7.89 -12.94 21.15
N ALA A 117 8.59 -13.98 20.71
CA ALA A 117 8.33 -14.67 19.44
C ALA A 117 6.85 -15.10 19.28
N GLU A 118 6.23 -15.58 20.33
CA GLU A 118 4.84 -16.04 20.34
C GLU A 118 3.86 -14.84 20.17
N VAL A 119 4.13 -13.73 20.84
CA VAL A 119 3.35 -12.49 20.70
C VAL A 119 3.52 -11.90 19.32
N VAL A 120 4.73 -11.88 18.80
CA VAL A 120 5.06 -11.41 17.45
C VAL A 120 4.33 -12.21 16.37
N GLU A 121 4.28 -13.53 16.50
CA GLU A 121 3.55 -14.40 15.56
C GLU A 121 2.05 -14.07 15.57
N GLN A 122 1.45 -13.89 16.74
CA GLN A 122 0.05 -13.50 16.88
C GLN A 122 -0.22 -12.09 16.32
N ILE A 123 0.70 -11.13 16.53
CA ILE A 123 0.61 -9.80 15.94
C ILE A 123 0.58 -9.90 14.41
N LYS A 124 1.51 -10.65 13.82
CA LYS A 124 1.59 -10.85 12.36
C LYS A 124 0.32 -11.51 11.82
N GLU A 125 -0.20 -12.53 12.51
CA GLU A 125 -1.45 -13.20 12.12
C GLU A 125 -2.65 -12.25 12.15
N LEU A 126 -2.80 -11.45 13.21
CA LEU A 126 -3.88 -10.45 13.32
C LEU A 126 -3.78 -9.37 12.23
N ILE A 127 -2.57 -8.92 11.94
CA ILE A 127 -2.34 -7.96 10.84
C ILE A 127 -2.77 -8.57 9.51
N GLU A 128 -2.32 -9.79 9.19
CA GLU A 128 -2.63 -10.46 7.92
C GLU A 128 -4.13 -10.76 7.76
N THR A 129 -4.78 -11.23 8.81
CA THR A 129 -6.16 -11.74 8.72
C THR A 129 -7.22 -10.68 8.95
N ARG A 130 -6.92 -9.63 9.69
CA ARG A 130 -7.88 -8.60 10.11
C ARG A 130 -7.57 -7.21 9.60
N VAL A 131 -6.30 -6.81 9.66
CA VAL A 131 -5.90 -5.43 9.34
C VAL A 131 -5.68 -5.24 7.85
N ARG A 132 -4.91 -6.09 7.21
CA ARG A 132 -4.59 -5.96 5.76
C ARG A 132 -5.81 -5.95 4.85
N PRO A 133 -6.83 -6.80 5.04
CA PRO A 133 -8.04 -6.74 4.22
C PRO A 133 -8.77 -5.40 4.32
N ALA A 134 -8.85 -4.82 5.51
CA ALA A 134 -9.47 -3.52 5.72
C ALA A 134 -8.66 -2.39 5.06
N VAL A 135 -7.34 -2.39 5.25
CA VAL A 135 -6.40 -1.42 4.66
C VAL A 135 -6.38 -1.52 3.13
N ALA A 136 -6.46 -2.74 2.58
CA ALA A 136 -6.58 -2.95 1.13
C ALA A 136 -7.91 -2.39 0.59
N GLY A 137 -9.00 -2.52 1.35
CA GLY A 137 -10.27 -1.84 1.04
C GLY A 137 -10.09 -0.33 0.89
N ASP A 138 -9.29 0.27 1.73
CA ASP A 138 -8.97 1.71 1.73
C ASP A 138 -7.88 2.10 0.70
N GLY A 139 -7.41 1.18 -0.12
CA GLY A 139 -6.44 1.44 -1.20
C GLY A 139 -4.97 1.48 -0.77
N GLY A 140 -4.63 0.86 0.35
CA GLY A 140 -3.27 0.78 0.86
C GLY A 140 -2.86 -0.60 1.34
N ASP A 141 -1.74 -0.66 2.02
CA ASP A 141 -1.23 -1.85 2.71
C ASP A 141 -0.56 -1.46 4.02
N ILE A 142 -0.34 -2.47 4.85
CA ILE A 142 0.34 -2.33 6.13
C ILE A 142 1.40 -3.42 6.27
N ARG A 143 2.57 -3.05 6.76
CA ARG A 143 3.67 -3.97 7.02
C ARG A 143 4.10 -3.91 8.48
N TYR A 144 4.34 -5.08 9.04
CA TYR A 144 4.96 -5.23 10.36
C TYR A 144 6.45 -4.88 10.26
N ARG A 145 6.94 -4.06 11.20
CA ARG A 145 8.35 -3.62 11.27
C ARG A 145 9.06 -4.15 12.51
N GLY A 146 8.34 -4.39 13.58
CA GLY A 146 8.93 -4.92 14.81
C GLY A 146 8.02 -4.79 16.02
N PHE A 147 8.42 -5.46 17.10
CA PHE A 147 7.78 -5.37 18.41
C PHE A 147 8.85 -5.21 19.48
N ARG A 148 8.73 -4.21 20.32
CA ARG A 148 9.65 -3.96 21.42
C ARG A 148 8.94 -3.29 22.59
N GLU A 149 9.09 -3.83 23.79
CA GLU A 149 8.58 -3.27 25.05
C GLU A 149 7.09 -2.92 25.00
N GLY A 150 6.27 -3.77 24.36
CA GLY A 150 4.84 -3.56 24.21
C GLY A 150 4.45 -2.61 23.05
N VAL A 151 5.41 -2.05 22.32
CA VAL A 151 5.18 -1.17 21.17
C VAL A 151 5.30 -1.96 19.87
N VAL A 152 4.24 -1.93 19.06
CA VAL A 152 4.23 -2.50 17.71
C VAL A 152 4.57 -1.41 16.71
N TYR A 153 5.57 -1.66 15.87
CA TYR A 153 6.00 -0.76 14.80
C TYR A 153 5.45 -1.26 13.47
N LEU A 154 4.74 -0.38 12.76
CA LEU A 154 4.07 -0.67 11.50
C LEU A 154 4.43 0.39 10.45
N SER A 155 4.54 -0.03 9.21
CA SER A 155 4.67 0.87 8.06
C SER A 155 3.38 0.85 7.24
N LEU A 156 2.86 2.02 6.92
CA LEU A 156 1.65 2.20 6.10
C LEU A 156 2.07 2.59 4.69
N GLN A 157 1.41 2.01 3.69
CA GLN A 157 1.69 2.21 2.27
C GLN A 157 0.42 2.58 1.49
N GLY A 158 0.59 3.14 0.29
CA GLY A 158 -0.51 3.52 -0.58
C GLY A 158 -1.34 4.67 -0.01
N ALA A 159 -2.67 4.61 -0.15
CA ALA A 159 -3.59 5.65 0.32
C ALA A 159 -3.50 5.93 1.83
N CYS A 160 -3.02 4.96 2.61
CA CYS A 160 -2.89 5.07 4.06
C CYS A 160 -1.62 5.83 4.49
N SER A 161 -0.66 6.03 3.58
CA SER A 161 0.53 6.85 3.81
C SER A 161 0.25 8.32 3.52
N GLY A 162 0.86 9.22 4.28
CA GLY A 162 0.87 10.65 3.97
C GLY A 162 -0.40 11.46 4.32
N CYS A 163 -1.46 10.84 4.82
CA CYS A 163 -2.64 11.57 5.29
C CYS A 163 -2.72 11.58 6.83
N PRO A 164 -2.44 12.70 7.51
CA PRO A 164 -2.36 12.75 8.97
C PRO A 164 -3.65 12.29 9.67
N SER A 165 -4.82 12.63 9.12
CA SER A 165 -6.11 12.28 9.72
C SER A 165 -6.47 10.81 9.56
N SER A 166 -6.24 10.22 8.39
CA SER A 166 -6.50 8.80 8.15
C SER A 166 -5.47 7.91 8.86
N THR A 167 -4.20 8.33 8.88
CA THR A 167 -3.13 7.61 9.59
C THR A 167 -3.41 7.55 11.09
N ALA A 168 -3.85 8.65 11.72
CA ALA A 168 -4.17 8.67 13.14
C ALA A 168 -5.37 7.77 13.47
N THR A 169 -6.44 7.84 12.68
CA THR A 169 -7.64 7.02 12.87
C THR A 169 -7.34 5.53 12.67
N LEU A 170 -6.60 5.19 11.63
CA LEU A 170 -6.20 3.82 11.34
C LEU A 170 -5.28 3.27 12.44
N LYS A 171 -4.30 4.06 12.88
CA LYS A 171 -3.41 3.70 14.00
C LYS A 171 -4.20 3.37 15.26
N HIS A 172 -5.15 4.22 15.65
CA HIS A 172 -5.99 3.97 16.83
C HIS A 172 -6.87 2.73 16.67
N GLY A 173 -7.40 2.49 15.49
CA GLY A 173 -8.19 1.28 15.20
C GLY A 173 -7.36 0.01 15.32
N ILE A 174 -6.16 0.01 14.76
CA ILE A 174 -5.21 -1.11 14.85
C ILE A 174 -4.75 -1.32 16.28
N GLU A 175 -4.39 -0.25 16.98
CA GLU A 175 -3.99 -0.31 18.39
C GLU A 175 -5.10 -0.90 19.26
N GLY A 176 -6.34 -0.45 19.09
CA GLY A 176 -7.50 -1.00 19.81
C GLY A 176 -7.72 -2.48 19.51
N LEU A 177 -7.58 -2.90 18.26
CA LEU A 177 -7.71 -4.30 17.86
C LEU A 177 -6.59 -5.15 18.47
N LEU A 178 -5.35 -4.74 18.35
CA LEU A 178 -4.22 -5.49 18.91
C LEU A 178 -4.30 -5.60 20.44
N LYS A 179 -4.59 -4.50 21.14
CA LYS A 179 -4.80 -4.51 22.61
C LYS A 179 -5.93 -5.41 23.07
N HIS A 180 -6.96 -5.55 22.23
CA HIS A 180 -8.10 -6.41 22.57
C HIS A 180 -7.73 -7.90 22.57
N TYR A 181 -6.89 -8.32 21.64
CA TYR A 181 -6.46 -9.71 21.50
C TYR A 181 -5.17 -10.02 22.25
N LEU A 182 -4.29 -9.03 22.39
CA LEU A 182 -2.94 -9.16 22.95
C LEU A 182 -2.72 -8.08 24.01
N PRO A 183 -2.92 -8.41 25.30
CA PRO A 183 -2.74 -7.46 26.40
C PRO A 183 -1.28 -6.98 26.55
N GLU A 184 -0.32 -7.68 25.96
CA GLU A 184 1.09 -7.31 25.93
C GLU A 184 1.34 -6.07 25.05
N VAL A 185 0.44 -5.78 24.09
CA VAL A 185 0.54 -4.61 23.25
C VAL A 185 0.02 -3.38 23.99
N THR A 186 0.87 -2.39 24.17
CA THR A 186 0.56 -1.13 24.86
C THR A 186 0.36 0.05 23.91
N GLU A 187 1.07 0.05 22.78
CA GLU A 187 1.03 1.14 21.80
C GLU A 187 1.32 0.61 20.39
N VAL A 188 0.81 1.32 19.38
CA VAL A 188 1.17 1.13 17.97
C VAL A 188 1.82 2.40 17.45
N ARG A 189 2.96 2.28 16.78
CA ARG A 189 3.68 3.40 16.15
C ARG A 189 3.88 3.15 14.65
N ALA A 190 3.78 4.22 13.88
CA ALA A 190 4.27 4.23 12.51
C ALA A 190 5.80 4.32 12.50
N ALA A 191 6.44 3.46 11.71
CA ALA A 191 7.87 3.42 11.50
C ALA A 191 8.21 3.90 10.09
#